data_73e9358801243cdf6514989f175a52c2
#
_entry.id   73e9358801243cdf6514989f175a52c2
#
_cell.length_a   1.000
_cell.length_b   1.000
_cell.length_c   1.000
_cell.angle_alpha   90.00
_cell.angle_beta   90.00
_cell.angle_gamma   90.00
#
_symmetry.space_group_name_H-M   'P 1'
#
loop_
_entity.id
_entity.type
_entity.pdbx_description
1 polymer ?
#
loop_
_entity_poly.entity_id
_entity_poly.type
_entity_poly.pdbx_seq_one_letter_code
_entity_poly.pdbx_strand_id
1 'polypeptide(L)'
;MTFLTMNKKICRLCTFALLFAIASSAYAESAEPTWIWIQDPWSGETVLSSYRAPDQSLWDATQIKDYEEALHADYAPPLGILTINELNIQVPIYNGTSEHILDRGAGRIRGMAKMNEDGNLGISAHRDSFFRSLKDIELGDVILIQSTYGVEKYEVSNINIVPKADASVLAPVDQKTLTLVTCYPFYHVGAAPERYIVTAIPPPPPELVE
;
A
#
# COMPACT_ATOMS: atom_id res chain seq x y z
N MET A 1 -33.02 -0.88 -73.03
CA MET A 1 -33.86 -2.03 -73.34
C MET A 1 -33.20 -3.22 -72.69
N THR A 2 -33.68 -3.91 -71.72
CA THR A 2 -34.94 -4.51 -71.42
C THR A 2 -34.93 -4.84 -69.90
N PHE A 3 -36.00 -4.56 -69.27
CA PHE A 3 -36.36 -4.96 -67.90
C PHE A 3 -36.39 -6.46 -67.73
N LEU A 4 -36.03 -6.99 -66.56
CA LEU A 4 -36.79 -8.08 -65.93
C LEU A 4 -36.65 -8.07 -64.41
N THR A 5 -37.75 -7.83 -63.87
CA THR A 5 -38.42 -7.97 -62.59
C THR A 5 -38.13 -9.24 -61.78
N MET A 6 -37.88 -9.03 -60.50
CA MET A 6 -38.51 -9.63 -59.30
C MET A 6 -38.77 -11.12 -59.21
N ASN A 7 -38.33 -11.76 -58.19
CA ASN A 7 -39.26 -12.52 -57.33
C ASN A 7 -38.80 -12.66 -55.88
N LYS A 8 -39.65 -12.21 -55.00
CA LYS A 8 -39.57 -12.44 -53.54
C LYS A 8 -40.04 -13.84 -53.26
N LYS A 9 -39.25 -14.66 -52.56
CA LYS A 9 -39.77 -15.76 -51.77
C LYS A 9 -39.27 -15.65 -50.34
N ILE A 10 -40.23 -15.34 -49.51
CA ILE A 10 -40.19 -15.40 -48.05
C ILE A 10 -40.03 -16.89 -47.67
N CYS A 11 -38.98 -17.23 -46.97
CA CYS A 11 -38.89 -18.48 -46.23
C CYS A 11 -38.86 -18.17 -44.74
N ARG A 12 -40.02 -18.36 -44.11
CA ARG A 12 -40.14 -18.47 -42.67
C ARG A 12 -39.55 -19.79 -42.27
N LEU A 13 -38.51 -19.82 -41.42
CA LEU A 13 -38.29 -20.95 -40.51
C LEU A 13 -37.44 -20.50 -39.30
N CYS A 14 -38.08 -20.71 -38.16
CA CYS A 14 -37.51 -21.10 -36.88
C CYS A 14 -36.47 -20.21 -36.18
N THR A 15 -37.03 -19.35 -35.37
CA THR A 15 -36.44 -18.90 -34.12
C THR A 15 -36.04 -20.08 -33.23
N PHE A 16 -34.74 -20.37 -33.12
CA PHE A 16 -34.19 -21.04 -31.97
C PHE A 16 -33.34 -20.03 -31.23
N ALA A 17 -33.94 -19.43 -30.22
CA ALA A 17 -33.23 -18.62 -29.24
C ALA A 17 -32.42 -19.58 -28.37
N LEU A 18 -31.14 -19.78 -28.71
CA LEU A 18 -30.18 -20.31 -27.75
C LEU A 18 -29.85 -19.16 -26.77
N LEU A 19 -30.49 -19.20 -25.60
CA LEU A 19 -30.04 -18.47 -24.42
C LEU A 19 -28.70 -19.05 -23.97
N PHE A 20 -27.61 -18.49 -24.49
CA PHE A 20 -26.31 -18.60 -23.84
C PHE A 20 -26.39 -17.76 -22.56
N ALA A 21 -26.66 -18.41 -21.46
CA ALA A 21 -26.35 -17.87 -20.15
C ALA A 21 -24.81 -17.73 -20.09
N ILE A 22 -24.32 -16.55 -20.42
CA ILE A 22 -22.96 -16.16 -20.10
C ILE A 22 -22.96 -16.03 -18.58
N ALA A 23 -22.50 -17.09 -17.90
CA ALA A 23 -22.05 -16.97 -16.54
C ALA A 23 -20.87 -15.98 -16.58
N SER A 24 -21.14 -14.72 -16.32
CA SER A 24 -20.10 -13.76 -16.00
C SER A 24 -19.48 -14.22 -14.68
N SER A 25 -18.46 -15.06 -14.75
CA SER A 25 -17.49 -15.16 -13.68
C SER A 25 -16.97 -13.74 -13.50
N ALA A 26 -17.39 -13.10 -12.42
CA ALA A 26 -16.76 -11.88 -11.96
C ALA A 26 -15.30 -12.23 -11.64
N TYR A 27 -14.44 -12.16 -12.65
CA TYR A 27 -13.03 -11.93 -12.43
C TYR A 27 -13.00 -10.60 -11.67
N ALA A 28 -12.55 -10.65 -10.42
CA ALA A 28 -12.19 -9.44 -9.70
C ALA A 28 -11.20 -8.72 -10.62
N GLU A 29 -11.66 -7.66 -11.26
CA GLU A 29 -10.87 -6.79 -12.11
C GLU A 29 -9.79 -6.23 -11.21
N SER A 30 -8.58 -6.78 -11.31
CA SER A 30 -7.43 -6.26 -10.57
C SER A 30 -7.26 -4.82 -11.03
N ALA A 31 -7.46 -3.88 -10.11
CA ALA A 31 -7.28 -2.46 -10.42
C ALA A 31 -5.93 -2.29 -11.14
N GLU A 32 -5.95 -1.55 -12.24
CA GLU A 32 -4.73 -1.24 -13.00
C GLU A 32 -3.67 -0.66 -12.06
N PRO A 33 -2.40 -1.06 -12.21
CA PRO A 33 -1.36 -0.57 -11.33
C PRO A 33 -1.16 0.94 -11.52
N THR A 34 -1.04 1.67 -10.43
CA THR A 34 -0.65 3.07 -10.44
C THR A 34 0.86 3.17 -10.54
N TRP A 35 1.37 3.80 -11.61
CA TRP A 35 2.80 4.00 -11.81
C TRP A 35 3.27 5.25 -11.07
N ILE A 36 4.42 5.13 -10.40
CA ILE A 36 4.99 6.19 -9.57
C ILE A 36 6.51 6.21 -9.69
N TRP A 37 7.10 7.41 -9.74
CA TRP A 37 8.52 7.59 -9.62
C TRP A 37 8.92 7.60 -8.15
N ILE A 38 9.77 6.65 -7.76
CA ILE A 38 10.45 6.64 -6.45
C ILE A 38 11.73 7.45 -6.60
N GLN A 39 12.03 8.31 -5.65
CA GLN A 39 13.24 9.12 -5.65
C GLN A 39 13.95 9.07 -4.29
N ASP A 40 15.25 8.84 -4.33
CA ASP A 40 16.11 9.11 -3.18
C ASP A 40 16.51 10.60 -3.19
N PRO A 41 16.04 11.39 -2.22
CA PRO A 41 16.31 12.82 -2.17
C PRO A 41 17.78 13.16 -1.78
N TRP A 42 18.57 12.17 -1.33
CA TRP A 42 19.96 12.37 -0.94
C TRP A 42 20.93 12.05 -2.06
N SER A 43 20.66 11.03 -2.88
CA SER A 43 21.48 10.68 -4.06
C SER A 43 20.94 11.26 -5.36
N GLY A 44 19.63 11.56 -5.42
CA GLY A 44 18.93 11.98 -6.63
C GLY A 44 18.54 10.81 -7.56
N GLU A 45 18.89 9.58 -7.20
CA GLU A 45 18.50 8.40 -7.97
C GLU A 45 16.99 8.24 -8.04
N THR A 46 16.50 7.74 -9.19
CA THR A 46 15.07 7.51 -9.44
C THR A 46 14.82 6.14 -10.05
N VAL A 47 13.71 5.52 -9.69
CA VAL A 47 13.22 4.28 -10.27
C VAL A 47 11.72 4.36 -10.52
N LEU A 48 11.27 3.87 -11.68
CA LEU A 48 9.85 3.74 -11.95
C LEU A 48 9.34 2.45 -11.31
N SER A 49 8.30 2.57 -10.53
CA SER A 49 7.64 1.44 -9.88
C SER A 49 6.12 1.55 -10.02
N SER A 50 5.42 0.51 -9.60
CA SER A 50 3.97 0.54 -9.55
C SER A 50 3.47 0.03 -8.21
N TYR A 51 2.32 0.54 -7.79
CA TYR A 51 1.61 0.07 -6.62
C TYR A 51 0.10 0.01 -6.92
N ARG A 52 -0.62 -0.76 -6.11
CA ARG A 52 -2.08 -0.79 -6.17
C ARG A 52 -2.64 0.41 -5.43
N ALA A 53 -3.59 1.11 -6.04
CA ALA A 53 -4.33 2.16 -5.33
C ALA A 53 -4.97 1.58 -4.05
N PRO A 54 -5.06 2.37 -2.96
CA PRO A 54 -5.62 1.89 -1.71
C PRO A 54 -7.10 1.52 -1.88
N ASP A 55 -7.53 0.48 -1.16
CA ASP A 55 -8.94 0.16 -1.02
C ASP A 55 -9.62 1.20 -0.11
N GLN A 56 -10.43 2.05 -0.71
CA GLN A 56 -11.15 3.13 -0.03
C GLN A 56 -12.54 2.72 0.47
N SER A 57 -12.92 1.46 0.32
CA SER A 57 -14.28 0.98 0.64
C SER A 57 -14.70 1.21 2.10
N LEU A 58 -13.72 1.34 2.99
CA LEU A 58 -13.93 1.59 4.42
C LEU A 58 -13.52 3.01 4.86
N TRP A 59 -13.17 3.88 3.92
CA TRP A 59 -12.81 5.27 4.21
C TRP A 59 -14.07 6.13 4.28
N ASP A 60 -14.06 7.14 5.12
CA ASP A 60 -15.12 8.15 5.11
C ASP A 60 -14.90 9.19 4.00
N ALA A 61 -15.93 10.02 3.77
CA ALA A 61 -15.89 11.00 2.70
C ALA A 61 -14.80 12.07 2.88
N THR A 62 -14.40 12.36 4.12
CA THR A 62 -13.33 13.32 4.42
C THR A 62 -11.98 12.71 4.05
N GLN A 63 -11.73 11.47 4.45
CA GLN A 63 -10.50 10.74 4.12
C GLN A 63 -10.30 10.60 2.61
N ILE A 64 -11.38 10.26 1.86
CA ILE A 64 -11.32 10.18 0.40
C ILE A 64 -10.95 11.53 -0.20
N LYS A 65 -11.62 12.61 0.24
CA LYS A 65 -11.35 13.97 -0.23
C LYS A 65 -9.92 14.41 0.07
N ASP A 66 -9.45 14.21 1.29
CA ASP A 66 -8.10 14.63 1.72
C ASP A 66 -7.03 13.86 0.94
N TYR A 67 -7.25 12.57 0.67
CA TYR A 67 -6.39 11.76 -0.20
C TYR A 67 -6.35 12.29 -1.64
N GLU A 68 -7.51 12.56 -2.24
CA GLU A 68 -7.60 13.10 -3.61
C GLU A 68 -6.90 14.47 -3.73
N GLU A 69 -7.13 15.36 -2.76
CA GLU A 69 -6.47 16.67 -2.71
C GLU A 69 -4.94 16.52 -2.55
N ALA A 70 -4.50 15.60 -1.71
CA ALA A 70 -3.08 15.31 -1.48
C ALA A 70 -2.39 14.73 -2.72
N LEU A 71 -3.09 13.95 -3.56
CA LEU A 71 -2.53 13.43 -4.82
C LEU A 71 -2.29 14.53 -5.86
N HIS A 72 -3.10 15.59 -5.86
CA HIS A 72 -2.98 16.71 -6.82
C HIS A 72 -1.99 17.79 -6.38
N ALA A 73 -1.50 17.74 -5.16
CA ALA A 73 -0.55 18.74 -4.66
C ALA A 73 0.88 18.46 -5.17
N ASP A 74 1.63 19.54 -5.40
CA ASP A 74 3.03 19.45 -5.85
C ASP A 74 3.94 19.09 -4.67
N TYR A 75 4.12 17.80 -4.45
CA TYR A 75 4.99 17.26 -3.40
C TYR A 75 6.14 16.44 -4.00
N ALA A 76 7.20 16.30 -3.19
CA ALA A 76 8.32 15.44 -3.54
C ALA A 76 7.85 13.99 -3.80
N PRO A 77 8.47 13.29 -4.75
CA PRO A 77 8.23 11.87 -5.00
C PRO A 77 8.39 11.02 -3.74
N PRO A 78 7.77 9.83 -3.68
CA PRO A 78 7.97 8.90 -2.59
C PRO A 78 9.41 8.36 -2.56
N LEU A 79 9.83 7.95 -1.38
CA LEU A 79 11.12 7.28 -1.11
C LEU A 79 11.09 5.79 -1.51
N GLY A 80 9.91 5.20 -1.51
CA GLY A 80 9.72 3.77 -1.73
C GLY A 80 8.26 3.35 -1.60
N ILE A 81 8.04 2.05 -1.66
CA ILE A 81 6.73 1.41 -1.48
C ILE A 81 6.87 0.35 -0.39
N LEU A 82 5.99 0.40 0.61
CA LEU A 82 5.83 -0.64 1.62
C LEU A 82 4.76 -1.61 1.16
N THR A 83 5.05 -2.91 1.28
CA THR A 83 4.11 -3.99 0.92
C THR A 83 4.06 -5.02 2.04
N ILE A 84 2.84 -5.41 2.45
CA ILE A 84 2.54 -6.55 3.32
C ILE A 84 1.47 -7.35 2.60
N ASN A 85 1.88 -8.45 1.94
CA ASN A 85 0.98 -9.20 1.06
C ASN A 85 -0.15 -9.87 1.83
N GLU A 86 0.12 -10.40 3.01
CA GLU A 86 -0.82 -11.09 3.90
C GLU A 86 -1.99 -10.18 4.30
N LEU A 87 -1.73 -8.88 4.42
CA LEU A 87 -2.72 -7.88 4.79
C LEU A 87 -3.26 -7.07 3.61
N ASN A 88 -2.83 -7.38 2.39
CA ASN A 88 -3.15 -6.59 1.19
C ASN A 88 -2.79 -5.11 1.32
N ILE A 89 -1.74 -4.79 2.10
CA ILE A 89 -1.21 -3.44 2.23
C ILE A 89 -0.18 -3.21 1.15
N GLN A 90 -0.34 -2.13 0.39
CA GLN A 90 0.67 -1.59 -0.51
C GLN A 90 0.55 -0.07 -0.50
N VAL A 91 1.58 0.63 0.01
CA VAL A 91 1.50 2.07 0.25
C VAL A 91 2.82 2.76 -0.09
N PRO A 92 2.78 3.90 -0.82
CA PRO A 92 3.97 4.71 -1.06
C PRO A 92 4.45 5.37 0.24
N ILE A 93 5.78 5.45 0.40
CA ILE A 93 6.43 6.03 1.57
C ILE A 93 7.03 7.38 1.20
N TYR A 94 6.71 8.42 1.95
CA TYR A 94 7.22 9.77 1.76
C TYR A 94 8.13 10.21 2.91
N ASN A 95 8.86 11.31 2.75
CA ASN A 95 9.81 11.79 3.76
C ASN A 95 9.17 12.77 4.74
N GLY A 96 8.75 12.30 5.89
CA GLY A 96 8.12 13.06 6.97
C GLY A 96 6.73 12.52 7.33
N THR A 97 6.12 13.12 8.35
CA THR A 97 4.84 12.66 8.94
C THR A 97 3.88 13.83 9.16
N SER A 98 3.93 14.85 8.28
CA SER A 98 2.89 15.89 8.28
C SER A 98 1.58 15.33 7.77
N GLU A 99 0.46 15.95 8.13
CA GLU A 99 -0.89 15.55 7.71
C GLU A 99 -0.94 15.29 6.20
N HIS A 100 -0.55 16.25 5.38
CA HIS A 100 -0.52 16.11 3.91
C HIS A 100 0.27 14.90 3.38
N ILE A 101 1.26 14.43 4.13
CA ILE A 101 2.00 13.21 3.77
C ILE A 101 1.18 11.99 4.14
N LEU A 102 0.60 11.98 5.33
CA LEU A 102 -0.16 10.84 5.85
C LEU A 102 -1.51 10.67 5.14
N ASP A 103 -2.06 11.74 4.59
CA ASP A 103 -3.29 11.69 3.78
C ASP A 103 -3.08 10.96 2.44
N ARG A 104 -1.87 10.93 1.90
CA ARG A 104 -1.56 10.29 0.60
C ARG A 104 -0.75 8.99 0.69
N GLY A 105 -0.29 8.60 1.88
CA GLY A 105 0.51 7.40 2.06
C GLY A 105 1.10 7.24 3.44
N ALA A 106 2.18 6.48 3.52
CA ALA A 106 2.98 6.34 4.72
C ALA A 106 4.10 7.39 4.76
N GLY A 107 4.52 7.77 5.95
CA GLY A 107 5.56 8.74 6.17
C GLY A 107 6.76 8.16 6.92
N ARG A 108 7.98 8.33 6.37
CA ARG A 108 9.20 8.05 7.13
C ARG A 108 9.35 9.07 8.26
N ILE A 109 9.58 8.61 9.47
CA ILE A 109 9.80 9.47 10.65
C ILE A 109 11.18 10.11 10.51
N ARG A 110 11.22 11.45 10.48
CA ARG A 110 12.47 12.20 10.37
C ARG A 110 13.35 12.01 11.60
N GLY A 111 14.67 11.99 11.41
CA GLY A 111 15.65 11.76 12.50
C GLY A 111 15.98 10.29 12.74
N MET A 112 15.19 9.36 12.20
CA MET A 112 15.47 7.92 12.23
C MET A 112 16.27 7.49 10.98
N ALA A 113 16.72 6.23 10.94
CA ALA A 113 17.48 5.66 9.82
C ALA A 113 16.75 5.87 8.49
N LYS A 114 17.51 5.96 7.40
CA LYS A 114 16.96 5.97 6.04
C LYS A 114 16.84 4.56 5.51
N MET A 115 16.21 4.42 4.34
CA MET A 115 16.21 3.17 3.61
C MET A 115 17.66 2.75 3.29
N ASN A 116 17.94 1.47 3.37
CA ASN A 116 19.26 0.88 3.18
C ASN A 116 20.35 1.33 4.18
N GLU A 117 20.00 1.97 5.28
CA GLU A 117 20.89 2.25 6.41
C GLU A 117 20.66 1.25 7.55
N ASP A 118 21.71 0.98 8.33
CA ASP A 118 21.56 0.32 9.62
C ASP A 118 20.88 1.27 10.60
N GLY A 119 20.24 0.68 11.61
CA GLY A 119 19.47 1.43 12.59
C GLY A 119 17.96 1.25 12.47
N ASN A 120 17.21 2.06 13.18
CA ASN A 120 15.76 1.98 13.27
C ASN A 120 15.08 2.87 12.20
N LEU A 121 14.55 2.27 11.14
CA LEU A 121 13.73 2.93 10.14
C LEU A 121 12.28 3.01 10.63
N GLY A 122 11.81 4.20 11.04
CA GLY A 122 10.43 4.42 11.46
C GLY A 122 9.53 4.84 10.30
N ILE A 123 8.39 4.17 10.17
CA ILE A 123 7.35 4.48 9.18
C ILE A 123 6.00 4.60 9.88
N SER A 124 5.28 5.69 9.63
CA SER A 124 3.96 5.95 10.22
C SER A 124 2.90 6.11 9.12
N ALA A 125 1.68 5.64 9.40
CA ALA A 125 0.50 5.93 8.59
C ALA A 125 -0.77 5.95 9.45
N HIS A 126 -1.86 6.46 8.88
CA HIS A 126 -3.16 6.50 9.56
C HIS A 126 -3.72 5.09 9.78
N ARG A 127 -4.28 4.87 11.00
CA ARG A 127 -4.89 3.60 11.44
C ARG A 127 -6.20 3.25 10.73
N ASP A 128 -6.89 4.26 10.23
CA ASP A 128 -8.22 4.17 9.63
C ASP A 128 -8.20 4.22 8.11
N SER A 129 -7.01 4.32 7.51
CA SER A 129 -6.77 4.25 6.07
C SER A 129 -5.68 3.24 5.74
N PHE A 130 -4.46 3.66 5.40
CA PHE A 130 -3.38 2.82 4.88
C PHE A 130 -2.93 1.70 5.83
N PHE A 131 -2.95 1.94 7.15
CA PHE A 131 -2.59 0.94 8.16
C PHE A 131 -3.79 0.33 8.88
N ARG A 132 -5.01 0.41 8.29
CA ARG A 132 -6.20 -0.18 8.90
C ARG A 132 -6.10 -1.69 9.07
N SER A 133 -5.58 -2.39 8.06
CA SER A 133 -5.38 -3.83 8.12
C SER A 133 -4.21 -4.25 9.00
N LEU A 134 -3.37 -3.31 9.47
CA LEU A 134 -2.24 -3.63 10.35
C LEU A 134 -2.68 -4.23 11.70
N LYS A 135 -3.95 -4.08 12.08
CA LYS A 135 -4.55 -4.72 13.25
C LYS A 135 -4.48 -6.26 13.21
N ASP A 136 -4.37 -6.84 12.04
CA ASP A 136 -4.39 -8.28 11.79
C ASP A 136 -2.97 -8.84 11.53
N ILE A 137 -1.92 -8.03 11.71
CA ILE A 137 -0.52 -8.46 11.51
C ILE A 137 -0.11 -9.47 12.58
N GLU A 138 0.66 -10.47 12.18
CA GLU A 138 1.15 -11.52 13.05
C GLU A 138 2.69 -11.55 13.09
N LEU A 139 3.26 -12.20 14.12
CA LEU A 139 4.70 -12.46 14.19
C LEU A 139 5.12 -13.38 13.06
N GLY A 140 6.22 -13.03 12.38
CA GLY A 140 6.71 -13.75 11.22
C GLY A 140 6.17 -13.25 9.88
N ASP A 141 5.15 -12.38 9.87
CA ASP A 141 4.67 -11.74 8.63
C ASP A 141 5.78 -10.98 7.94
N VAL A 142 5.71 -10.96 6.61
CA VAL A 142 6.76 -10.37 5.77
C VAL A 142 6.38 -8.96 5.33
N ILE A 143 7.28 -8.01 5.61
CA ILE A 143 7.20 -6.63 5.15
C ILE A 143 8.29 -6.41 4.11
N LEU A 144 7.90 -5.92 2.93
CA LEU A 144 8.81 -5.55 1.85
C LEU A 144 8.88 -4.03 1.73
N ILE A 145 10.09 -3.49 1.61
CA ILE A 145 10.32 -2.08 1.29
C ILE A 145 11.05 -2.04 -0.06
N GLN A 146 10.36 -1.57 -1.08
CA GLN A 146 10.97 -1.29 -2.38
C GLN A 146 11.43 0.16 -2.44
N SER A 147 12.68 0.40 -2.82
CA SER A 147 13.28 1.73 -2.96
C SER A 147 14.22 1.78 -4.15
N THR A 148 14.97 2.88 -4.32
CA THR A 148 16.03 2.99 -5.33
C THR A 148 17.20 2.03 -5.06
N TYR A 149 17.32 1.53 -3.84
CA TYR A 149 18.35 0.54 -3.44
C TYR A 149 17.90 -0.92 -3.69
N GLY A 150 16.70 -1.14 -4.23
CA GLY A 150 16.12 -2.46 -4.46
C GLY A 150 15.01 -2.80 -3.45
N VAL A 151 14.84 -4.08 -3.17
CA VAL A 151 13.80 -4.58 -2.26
C VAL A 151 14.45 -5.12 -0.99
N GLU A 152 14.10 -4.53 0.14
CA GLU A 152 14.47 -5.00 1.46
C GLU A 152 13.34 -5.82 2.07
N LYS A 153 13.67 -6.95 2.66
CA LYS A 153 12.75 -7.85 3.35
C LYS A 153 12.95 -7.74 4.85
N TYR A 154 11.83 -7.62 5.58
CA TYR A 154 11.77 -7.65 7.04
C TYR A 154 10.75 -8.69 7.48
N GLU A 155 11.00 -9.29 8.62
CA GLU A 155 10.09 -10.24 9.29
C GLU A 155 9.63 -9.64 10.62
N VAL A 156 8.32 -9.66 10.89
CA VAL A 156 7.74 -9.12 12.13
C VAL A 156 8.27 -9.91 13.32
N SER A 157 8.98 -9.22 14.21
CA SER A 157 9.61 -9.82 15.40
C SER A 157 8.90 -9.44 16.70
N ASN A 158 8.15 -8.33 16.73
CA ASN A 158 7.46 -7.88 17.92
C ASN A 158 6.29 -6.95 17.58
N ILE A 159 5.22 -7.02 18.41
CA ILE A 159 4.03 -6.19 18.30
C ILE A 159 3.71 -5.67 19.71
N ASN A 160 3.61 -4.34 19.86
CA ASN A 160 3.35 -3.67 21.12
C ASN A 160 2.30 -2.56 21.00
N ILE A 161 1.62 -2.30 22.12
CA ILE A 161 0.80 -1.10 22.29
C ILE A 161 1.46 -0.26 23.38
N VAL A 162 1.73 1.01 23.07
CA VAL A 162 2.40 1.93 23.99
C VAL A 162 1.63 3.25 24.10
N PRO A 163 1.75 3.98 25.21
CA PRO A 163 1.21 5.33 25.32
C PRO A 163 1.76 6.24 24.20
N LYS A 164 0.97 7.16 23.68
CA LYS A 164 1.38 8.08 22.60
C LYS A 164 2.62 8.93 22.93
N ALA A 165 2.92 9.11 24.22
CA ALA A 165 4.08 9.87 24.67
C ALA A 165 5.35 9.02 24.79
N ASP A 166 5.25 7.70 24.64
CA ASP A 166 6.40 6.79 24.71
C ASP A 166 7.17 6.79 23.40
N ALA A 167 8.26 7.54 23.38
CA ALA A 167 9.17 7.61 22.22
C ALA A 167 10.29 6.55 22.28
N SER A 168 10.36 5.71 23.30
CA SER A 168 11.42 4.71 23.46
C SER A 168 11.44 3.70 22.31
N VAL A 169 10.28 3.39 21.75
CA VAL A 169 10.11 2.51 20.57
C VAL A 169 10.78 3.04 19.29
N LEU A 170 11.10 4.32 19.26
CA LEU A 170 11.77 5.00 18.15
C LEU A 170 13.26 5.24 18.41
N ALA A 171 13.77 4.74 19.53
CA ALA A 171 15.18 4.93 19.90
C ALA A 171 16.11 4.36 18.82
N PRO A 172 17.31 4.94 18.66
CA PRO A 172 18.34 4.37 17.80
C PRO A 172 18.71 2.96 18.24
N VAL A 173 18.98 2.09 17.28
CA VAL A 173 19.52 0.74 17.49
C VAL A 173 20.67 0.54 16.50
N ASP A 174 21.59 -0.39 16.82
CA ASP A 174 22.77 -0.63 15.95
C ASP A 174 22.42 -1.54 14.76
N GLN A 175 21.37 -2.36 14.90
CA GLN A 175 20.97 -3.33 13.89
C GLN A 175 19.86 -2.74 12.99
N LYS A 176 19.87 -3.15 11.72
CA LYS A 176 18.80 -2.83 10.78
C LYS A 176 17.45 -3.28 11.35
N THR A 177 16.56 -2.33 11.58
CA THR A 177 15.25 -2.54 12.19
C THR A 177 14.22 -1.67 11.49
N LEU A 178 13.03 -2.21 11.26
CA LEU A 178 11.87 -1.48 10.77
C LEU A 178 10.85 -1.35 11.92
N THR A 179 10.38 -0.14 12.16
CA THR A 179 9.32 0.15 13.14
C THR A 179 8.14 0.79 12.43
N LEU A 180 7.01 0.08 12.33
CA LEU A 180 5.75 0.65 11.87
C LEU A 180 4.98 1.22 13.07
N VAL A 181 4.42 2.42 12.87
CA VAL A 181 3.70 3.16 13.91
C VAL A 181 2.34 3.59 13.39
N THR A 182 1.30 3.25 14.12
CA THR A 182 -0.03 3.82 13.86
C THR A 182 -0.76 4.14 15.15
N CYS A 183 -1.84 4.88 15.04
CA CYS A 183 -2.68 5.23 16.19
C CYS A 183 -3.45 4.00 16.70
N TYR A 184 -3.70 3.94 18.02
CA TYR A 184 -4.48 2.87 18.67
C TYR A 184 -5.42 3.46 19.74
N PRO A 185 -6.64 2.91 19.94
CA PRO A 185 -7.25 1.75 19.25
C PRO A 185 -7.67 2.04 17.80
N PHE A 186 -7.76 1.00 16.98
CA PHE A 186 -8.11 1.12 15.54
C PHE A 186 -9.51 1.71 15.30
N TYR A 187 -10.46 1.48 16.18
CA TYR A 187 -11.85 1.93 16.06
C TYR A 187 -12.21 3.08 17.02
N HIS A 188 -11.19 3.80 17.51
CA HIS A 188 -11.39 4.94 18.41
C HIS A 188 -11.81 6.19 17.65
N VAL A 189 -12.81 6.92 18.15
CA VAL A 189 -13.21 8.22 17.62
C VAL A 189 -12.40 9.33 18.30
N GLY A 190 -11.75 10.19 17.54
CA GLY A 190 -10.94 11.29 18.03
C GLY A 190 -9.47 10.94 18.29
N ALA A 191 -8.81 11.76 19.11
CA ALA A 191 -7.37 11.64 19.38
C ALA A 191 -7.04 10.34 20.12
N ALA A 192 -6.29 9.46 19.49
CA ALA A 192 -5.91 8.16 20.04
C ALA A 192 -4.90 8.32 21.20
N PRO A 193 -5.14 7.66 22.34
CA PRO A 193 -4.26 7.74 23.51
C PRO A 193 -2.97 6.94 23.36
N GLU A 194 -2.95 5.95 22.47
CA GLU A 194 -1.87 4.97 22.34
C GLU A 194 -1.39 4.85 20.89
N ARG A 195 -0.31 4.11 20.71
CA ARG A 195 0.26 3.74 19.42
C ARG A 195 0.39 2.22 19.32
N TYR A 196 0.03 1.69 18.16
CA TYR A 196 0.29 0.32 17.77
C TYR A 196 1.64 0.30 17.05
N ILE A 197 2.56 -0.50 17.58
CA ILE A 197 3.94 -0.58 17.14
C ILE A 197 4.21 -1.99 16.62
N VAL A 198 4.69 -2.08 15.40
CA VAL A 198 5.17 -3.33 14.80
C VAL A 198 6.66 -3.18 14.56
N THR A 199 7.46 -4.03 15.18
CA THR A 199 8.91 -4.08 14.97
C THR A 199 9.24 -5.28 14.10
N ALA A 200 10.04 -5.07 13.07
CA ALA A 200 10.48 -6.11 12.15
C ALA A 200 11.99 -6.00 11.90
N ILE A 201 12.62 -7.12 11.67
CA ILE A 201 14.07 -7.25 11.43
C ILE A 201 14.31 -8.00 10.12
N PRO A 202 15.45 -7.82 9.46
CA PRO A 202 15.82 -8.65 8.33
C PRO A 202 15.82 -10.13 8.74
N PRO A 203 15.34 -11.04 7.87
CA PRO A 203 15.44 -12.47 8.15
C PRO A 203 16.92 -12.88 8.26
N PRO A 204 17.23 -13.92 9.02
CA PRO A 204 18.58 -14.45 9.06
C PRO A 204 19.05 -14.83 7.66
N PRO A 205 20.34 -14.71 7.35
CA PRO A 205 20.86 -15.18 6.07
C PRO A 205 20.55 -16.67 5.91
N PRO A 206 20.27 -17.14 4.66
CA PRO A 206 20.01 -18.55 4.42
C PRO A 206 21.19 -19.37 4.92
N GLU A 207 20.92 -20.43 5.71
CA GLU A 207 21.95 -21.38 6.11
C GLU A 207 22.56 -21.99 4.84
N LEU A 208 23.86 -21.84 4.67
CA LEU A 208 24.58 -22.53 3.61
C LEU A 208 24.52 -24.02 3.95
N VAL A 209 23.67 -24.76 3.24
CA VAL A 209 23.70 -26.24 3.29
C VAL A 209 24.99 -26.68 2.60
N GLU A 210 25.96 -27.12 3.38
CA GLU A 210 27.21 -27.74 2.89
C GLU A 210 26.94 -29.15 2.30
#